data_e3ab64b0a6e495981111ce30b0679890
#
_entry.id   e3ab64b0a6e495981111ce30b0679890
#
_cell.length_a   1.000
_cell.length_b   1.000
_cell.length_c   1.000
_cell.angle_alpha   90.00
_cell.angle_beta   90.00
_cell.angle_gamma   90.00
#
_symmetry.space_group_name_H-M   'P 1'
#
loop_
_entity.id
_entity.type
_entity.pdbx_description
1 polymer ?
#
loop_
_entity_poly.entity_id
_entity_poly.type
_entity_poly.pdbx_seq_one_letter_code
_entity_poly.pdbx_strand_id
1 'polypeptide(L)'
;MAALKDFRFASAWALPAVVGLATWRSPWAAWAVMLGIQVVLALIERATPRWRSPAAESASRPWFAWCLRTHVVWQAALLALGVFLAQEAAWPAVVALGLAVGGISGSQGITFAHELGHSKSRADRFCAWLLMSSVLYAHFMVEHYRGHHPRAATHDDPASARFGESLWRFLPRTLAGSWA
;
A
#
# COMPACT_ATOMS: atom_id res chain seq x y z
N MET A 1 -2.37 -30.18 2.73
CA MET A 1 -1.80 -29.39 1.61
C MET A 1 -2.49 -28.05 1.39
N ALA A 2 -3.78 -27.86 1.64
CA ALA A 2 -4.46 -26.54 1.51
C ALA A 2 -3.90 -25.48 2.49
N ALA A 3 -3.67 -25.83 3.75
CA ALA A 3 -3.16 -24.90 4.77
C ALA A 3 -1.77 -24.30 4.44
N LEU A 4 -0.86 -25.09 3.82
CA LEU A 4 0.46 -24.59 3.41
C LEU A 4 0.38 -23.56 2.27
N LYS A 5 -0.61 -23.70 1.37
CA LYS A 5 -0.80 -22.74 0.26
C LYS A 5 -1.29 -21.38 0.76
N ASP A 6 -1.95 -21.33 1.90
CA ASP A 6 -2.48 -20.10 2.47
C ASP A 6 -1.43 -19.34 3.28
N PHE A 7 -0.39 -20.04 3.76
CA PHE A 7 0.70 -19.41 4.49
C PHE A 7 1.49 -18.38 3.67
N ARG A 8 1.41 -18.43 2.33
CA ARG A 8 1.98 -17.41 1.46
C ARG A 8 1.48 -16.00 1.75
N PHE A 9 0.25 -15.86 2.24
CA PHE A 9 -0.30 -14.56 2.61
C PHE A 9 0.32 -13.97 3.88
N ALA A 10 0.95 -14.80 4.72
CA ALA A 10 1.70 -14.34 5.88
C ALA A 10 2.94 -13.50 5.48
N SER A 11 3.41 -13.60 4.21
CA SER A 11 4.43 -12.72 3.67
C SER A 11 4.01 -11.24 3.73
N ALA A 12 2.71 -10.95 3.74
CA ALA A 12 2.18 -9.62 3.96
C ALA A 12 2.58 -9.01 5.31
N TRP A 13 2.86 -9.82 6.33
CA TRP A 13 3.37 -9.37 7.61
C TRP A 13 4.90 -9.25 7.66
N ALA A 14 5.59 -9.97 6.79
CA ALA A 14 7.05 -9.94 6.75
C ALA A 14 7.58 -8.56 6.34
N LEU A 15 6.95 -7.92 5.35
CA LEU A 15 7.40 -6.60 4.87
C LEU A 15 7.34 -5.51 5.95
N PRO A 16 6.18 -5.25 6.61
CA PRO A 16 6.14 -4.25 7.67
C PRO A 16 6.98 -4.63 8.88
N ALA A 17 7.14 -5.93 9.20
CA ALA A 17 8.01 -6.37 10.29
C ALA A 17 9.49 -6.06 9.99
N VAL A 18 9.97 -6.38 8.79
CA VAL A 18 11.37 -6.12 8.38
C VAL A 18 11.65 -4.63 8.32
N VAL A 19 10.73 -3.83 7.75
CA VAL A 19 10.88 -2.37 7.73
C VAL A 19 10.80 -1.79 9.14
N GLY A 20 9.93 -2.30 10.00
CA GLY A 20 9.83 -1.88 11.40
C GLY A 20 11.11 -2.15 12.20
N LEU A 21 11.70 -3.34 12.07
CA LEU A 21 12.98 -3.68 12.68
C LEU A 21 14.12 -2.80 12.16
N ALA A 22 14.15 -2.55 10.86
CA ALA A 22 15.15 -1.67 10.25
C ALA A 22 14.97 -0.23 10.73
N THR A 23 13.72 0.25 10.83
CA THR A 23 13.37 1.58 11.36
C THR A 23 13.82 1.75 12.81
N TRP A 24 13.57 0.73 13.63
CA TRP A 24 14.05 0.71 15.01
C TRP A 24 15.59 0.78 15.10
N ARG A 25 16.27 0.14 14.16
CA ARG A 25 17.75 0.08 14.15
C ARG A 25 18.37 1.41 13.70
N SER A 26 17.88 1.99 12.64
CA SER A 26 18.27 3.34 12.18
C SER A 26 17.39 3.80 11.00
N PRO A 27 17.20 5.13 10.83
CA PRO A 27 16.51 5.69 9.65
C PRO A 27 17.12 5.25 8.32
N TRP A 28 18.45 5.18 8.26
CA TRP A 28 19.18 4.81 7.05
C TRP A 28 19.05 3.32 6.72
N ALA A 29 19.04 2.45 7.74
CA ALA A 29 18.76 1.03 7.56
C ALA A 29 17.33 0.81 7.04
N ALA A 30 16.34 1.55 7.56
CA ALA A 30 14.97 1.51 7.09
C ALA A 30 14.86 1.87 5.60
N TRP A 31 15.50 2.96 5.20
CA TRP A 31 15.50 3.41 3.81
C TRP A 31 16.20 2.42 2.88
N ALA A 32 17.39 1.92 3.28
CA ALA A 32 18.13 0.92 2.50
C ALA A 32 17.34 -0.39 2.32
N VAL A 33 16.68 -0.86 3.39
CA VAL A 33 15.81 -2.05 3.33
C VAL A 33 14.63 -1.80 2.40
N MET A 34 13.98 -0.65 2.47
CA MET A 34 12.85 -0.32 1.61
C MET A 34 13.25 -0.29 0.13
N LEU A 35 14.39 0.33 -0.21
CA LEU A 35 14.95 0.30 -1.56
C LEU A 35 15.30 -1.12 -2.00
N GLY A 36 15.93 -1.90 -1.12
CA GLY A 36 16.27 -3.30 -1.40
C GLY A 36 15.03 -4.14 -1.72
N ILE A 37 13.93 -3.96 -0.97
CA ILE A 37 12.66 -4.62 -1.24
C ILE A 37 12.15 -4.27 -2.64
N GLN A 38 12.14 -2.99 -3.01
CA GLN A 38 11.68 -2.57 -4.35
C GLN A 38 12.52 -3.16 -5.47
N VAL A 39 13.84 -3.17 -5.31
CA VAL A 39 14.75 -3.80 -6.29
C VAL A 39 14.48 -5.30 -6.41
N VAL A 40 14.35 -6.00 -5.28
CA VAL A 40 14.08 -7.45 -5.27
C VAL A 40 12.74 -7.75 -5.94
N LEU A 41 11.69 -6.98 -5.63
CA LEU A 41 10.38 -7.15 -6.26
C LEU A 41 10.45 -6.92 -7.78
N ALA A 42 11.14 -5.87 -8.23
CA ALA A 42 11.33 -5.60 -9.65
C ALA A 42 12.11 -6.71 -10.37
N LEU A 43 13.11 -7.29 -9.71
CA LEU A 43 13.87 -8.42 -10.26
C LEU A 43 13.02 -9.70 -10.35
N ILE A 44 12.22 -9.98 -9.33
CA ILE A 44 11.28 -11.11 -9.32
C ILE A 44 10.25 -10.94 -10.45
N GLU A 45 9.66 -9.76 -10.59
CA GLU A 45 8.71 -9.47 -11.65
C GLU A 45 9.32 -9.65 -13.04
N ARG A 46 10.55 -9.19 -13.24
CA ARG A 46 11.29 -9.38 -14.49
C ARG A 46 11.61 -10.85 -14.77
N ALA A 47 11.95 -11.62 -13.74
CA ALA A 47 12.27 -13.04 -13.86
C ALA A 47 11.03 -13.93 -14.05
N THR A 48 9.85 -13.44 -13.63
CA THR A 48 8.58 -14.21 -13.67
C THR A 48 7.48 -13.51 -14.46
N PRO A 49 7.70 -13.16 -15.77
CA PRO A 49 6.80 -12.28 -16.53
C PRO A 49 5.41 -12.89 -16.80
N ARG A 50 5.21 -14.16 -16.48
CA ARG A 50 3.94 -14.89 -16.70
C ARG A 50 3.31 -15.42 -15.42
N TRP A 51 3.64 -14.83 -14.27
CA TRP A 51 3.00 -15.22 -13.04
C TRP A 51 1.49 -14.94 -13.13
N ARG A 52 0.72 -15.99 -13.38
CA ARG A 52 -0.74 -15.95 -13.27
C ARG A 52 -1.09 -16.26 -11.81
N SER A 53 -1.49 -15.24 -11.06
CA SER A 53 -2.05 -15.47 -9.74
C SER A 53 -3.35 -16.25 -9.86
N PRO A 54 -3.55 -17.31 -9.11
CA PRO A 54 -4.86 -17.95 -8.97
C PRO A 54 -5.75 -17.11 -8.04
N ALA A 55 -6.01 -15.86 -8.46
CA ALA A 55 -6.64 -14.85 -7.61
C ALA A 55 -8.08 -15.19 -7.19
N ALA A 56 -8.82 -15.89 -8.05
CA ALA A 56 -10.25 -16.15 -7.80
C ALA A 56 -10.51 -17.07 -6.60
N GLU A 57 -9.62 -18.01 -6.29
CA GLU A 57 -9.79 -18.92 -5.15
C GLU A 57 -9.33 -18.33 -3.80
N SER A 58 -8.55 -17.27 -3.84
CA SER A 58 -7.90 -16.72 -2.63
C SER A 58 -8.77 -15.72 -1.88
N ALA A 59 -9.60 -14.96 -2.59
CA ALA A 59 -10.40 -13.87 -2.01
C ALA A 59 -11.49 -14.35 -1.03
N SER A 60 -11.87 -15.62 -1.06
CA SER A 60 -12.91 -16.19 -0.19
C SER A 60 -12.37 -16.78 1.13
N ARG A 61 -11.06 -16.74 1.36
CA ARG A 61 -10.44 -17.40 2.52
C ARG A 61 -10.36 -16.49 3.73
N PRO A 62 -10.82 -16.93 4.92
CA PRO A 62 -10.77 -16.13 6.15
C PRO A 62 -9.37 -15.59 6.47
N TRP A 63 -8.33 -16.38 6.19
CA TRP A 63 -6.95 -16.03 6.44
C TRP A 63 -6.48 -14.81 5.61
N PHE A 64 -6.91 -14.70 4.36
CA PHE A 64 -6.64 -13.56 3.52
C PHE A 64 -7.21 -12.27 4.13
N ALA A 65 -8.49 -12.30 4.52
CA ALA A 65 -9.13 -11.17 5.17
C ALA A 65 -8.44 -10.76 6.48
N TRP A 66 -7.95 -11.73 7.25
CA TRP A 66 -7.17 -11.45 8.46
C TRP A 66 -5.85 -10.74 8.16
N CYS A 67 -5.12 -11.15 7.13
CA CYS A 67 -3.88 -10.48 6.72
C CYS A 67 -4.15 -9.01 6.37
N LEU A 68 -5.22 -8.72 5.64
CA LEU A 68 -5.60 -7.35 5.29
C LEU A 68 -5.98 -6.52 6.51
N ARG A 69 -6.85 -7.04 7.39
CA ARG A 69 -7.35 -6.32 8.57
C ARG A 69 -6.24 -6.02 9.57
N THR A 70 -5.36 -6.98 9.84
CA THR A 70 -4.26 -6.81 10.79
C THR A 70 -3.22 -5.80 10.30
N HIS A 71 -3.20 -5.47 9.00
CA HIS A 71 -2.32 -4.43 8.49
C HIS A 71 -2.60 -3.04 9.09
N VAL A 72 -3.82 -2.77 9.55
CA VAL A 72 -4.14 -1.55 10.30
C VAL A 72 -3.22 -1.39 11.52
N VAL A 73 -2.99 -2.49 12.25
CA VAL A 73 -2.11 -2.48 13.43
C VAL A 73 -0.66 -2.28 13.01
N TRP A 74 -0.21 -2.97 11.97
CA TRP A 74 1.14 -2.81 11.45
C TRP A 74 1.41 -1.38 10.99
N GLN A 75 0.51 -0.79 10.21
CA GLN A 75 0.66 0.58 9.71
C GLN A 75 0.65 1.60 10.86
N ALA A 76 -0.28 1.45 11.83
CA ALA A 76 -0.31 2.32 13.00
C ALA A 76 0.98 2.23 13.82
N ALA A 77 1.51 1.01 14.03
CA ALA A 77 2.77 0.82 14.75
C ALA A 77 3.96 1.43 14.00
N LEU A 78 4.04 1.26 12.68
CA LEU A 78 5.10 1.85 11.87
C LEU A 78 5.05 3.38 11.86
N LEU A 79 3.86 3.96 11.73
CA LEU A 79 3.67 5.41 11.78
C LEU A 79 4.04 5.96 13.15
N ALA A 80 3.57 5.32 14.24
CA ALA A 80 3.92 5.73 15.60
C ALA A 80 5.43 5.65 15.85
N LEU A 81 6.08 4.56 15.43
CA LEU A 81 7.54 4.41 15.51
C LEU A 81 8.28 5.48 14.71
N GLY A 82 7.84 5.72 13.45
CA GLY A 82 8.44 6.75 12.60
C GLY A 82 8.33 8.15 13.20
N VAL A 83 7.16 8.51 13.71
CA VAL A 83 6.93 9.81 14.38
C VAL A 83 7.77 9.92 15.65
N PHE A 84 7.81 8.86 16.46
CA PHE A 84 8.61 8.86 17.70
C PHE A 84 10.09 9.09 17.42
N LEU A 85 10.66 8.38 16.44
CA LEU A 85 12.06 8.52 16.08
C LEU A 85 12.38 9.84 15.35
N ALA A 86 11.40 10.44 14.69
CA ALA A 86 11.57 11.71 13.99
C ALA A 86 11.70 12.92 14.93
N GLN A 87 11.25 12.81 16.19
CA GLN A 87 11.22 13.95 17.13
C GLN A 87 12.62 14.51 17.43
N GLU A 88 13.62 13.66 17.47
CA GLU A 88 15.00 14.06 17.78
C GLU A 88 15.96 13.83 16.58
N ALA A 89 15.43 13.45 15.44
CA ALA A 89 16.23 13.17 14.26
C ALA A 89 16.56 14.45 13.46
N ALA A 90 17.77 14.53 12.91
CA ALA A 90 18.10 15.55 11.93
C ALA A 90 17.22 15.38 10.67
N TRP A 91 16.90 16.48 9.99
CA TRP A 91 15.97 16.49 8.86
C TRP A 91 16.28 15.44 7.74
N PRO A 92 17.56 15.11 7.40
CA PRO A 92 17.80 14.05 6.41
C PRO A 92 17.35 12.67 6.89
N ALA A 93 17.48 12.40 8.20
CA ALA A 93 16.99 11.16 8.80
C ALA A 93 15.45 11.11 8.86
N VAL A 94 14.80 12.26 9.09
CA VAL A 94 13.34 12.37 9.00
C VAL A 94 12.85 12.03 7.59
N VAL A 95 13.54 12.53 6.55
CA VAL A 95 13.23 12.17 5.16
C VAL A 95 13.41 10.67 4.92
N ALA A 96 14.50 10.07 5.40
CA ALA A 96 14.74 8.64 5.27
C ALA A 96 13.64 7.79 5.95
N LEU A 97 13.22 8.19 7.16
CA LEU A 97 12.08 7.58 7.86
C LEU A 97 10.78 7.72 7.06
N GLY A 98 10.50 8.92 6.57
CA GLY A 98 9.31 9.19 5.76
C GLY A 98 9.26 8.35 4.49
N LEU A 99 10.38 8.19 3.79
CA LEU A 99 10.47 7.34 2.60
C LEU A 99 10.30 5.86 2.93
N ALA A 100 10.83 5.37 4.04
CA ALA A 100 10.72 3.97 4.43
C ALA A 100 9.29 3.63 4.90
N VAL A 101 8.76 4.37 5.87
CA VAL A 101 7.41 4.15 6.41
C VAL A 101 6.35 4.48 5.36
N GLY A 102 6.52 5.59 4.63
CA GLY A 102 5.65 5.98 3.54
C GLY A 102 5.66 4.99 2.37
N GLY A 103 6.79 4.35 2.11
CA GLY A 103 6.91 3.29 1.11
C GLY A 103 6.02 2.07 1.42
N ILE A 104 5.99 1.60 2.66
CA ILE A 104 5.08 0.51 3.09
C ILE A 104 3.62 0.99 3.09
N SER A 105 3.36 2.15 3.65
CA SER A 105 2.00 2.68 3.74
C SER A 105 1.40 2.96 2.34
N GLY A 106 2.22 3.48 1.42
CA GLY A 106 1.81 3.77 0.05
C GLY A 106 1.68 2.53 -0.83
N SER A 107 2.55 1.54 -0.69
CA SER A 107 2.47 0.32 -1.49
C SER A 107 1.47 -0.68 -0.90
N GLN A 108 1.75 -1.18 0.30
CA GLN A 108 0.96 -2.24 0.91
C GLN A 108 -0.31 -1.69 1.60
N GLY A 109 -0.19 -0.57 2.31
CA GLY A 109 -1.31 0.01 3.05
C GLY A 109 -2.45 0.47 2.13
N ILE A 110 -2.15 1.21 1.07
CA ILE A 110 -3.15 1.67 0.09
C ILE A 110 -3.76 0.48 -0.66
N THR A 111 -2.95 -0.49 -1.09
CA THR A 111 -3.44 -1.68 -1.79
C THR A 111 -4.39 -2.50 -0.91
N PHE A 112 -4.07 -2.68 0.36
CA PHE A 112 -4.93 -3.41 1.31
C PHE A 112 -6.20 -2.63 1.65
N ALA A 113 -6.09 -1.30 1.80
CA ALA A 113 -7.24 -0.44 2.00
C ALA A 113 -8.20 -0.48 0.79
N HIS A 114 -7.67 -0.48 -0.42
CA HIS A 114 -8.44 -0.63 -1.65
C HIS A 114 -9.24 -1.95 -1.65
N GLU A 115 -8.58 -3.08 -1.36
CA GLU A 115 -9.23 -4.38 -1.31
C GLU A 115 -10.30 -4.47 -0.21
N LEU A 116 -9.99 -4.01 1.00
CA LEU A 116 -10.93 -3.95 2.12
C LEU A 116 -12.13 -3.04 1.81
N GLY A 117 -11.90 -1.96 1.08
CA GLY A 117 -12.93 -1.02 0.68
C GLY A 117 -13.99 -1.63 -0.24
N HIS A 118 -13.62 -2.59 -1.08
CA HIS A 118 -14.55 -3.33 -1.95
C HIS A 118 -15.37 -4.39 -1.20
N SER A 119 -15.05 -4.68 0.07
CA SER A 119 -15.78 -5.66 0.86
C SER A 119 -17.20 -5.20 1.19
N LYS A 120 -18.14 -6.16 1.24
CA LYS A 120 -19.49 -5.93 1.76
C LYS A 120 -19.53 -5.73 3.27
N SER A 121 -18.48 -6.15 4.00
CA SER A 121 -18.37 -6.02 5.45
C SER A 121 -18.17 -4.55 5.86
N ARG A 122 -18.96 -4.09 6.83
CA ARG A 122 -18.78 -2.76 7.43
C ARG A 122 -17.43 -2.62 8.14
N ALA A 123 -16.99 -3.70 8.81
CA ALA A 123 -15.71 -3.73 9.52
C ALA A 123 -14.53 -3.58 8.55
N ASP A 124 -14.57 -4.25 7.39
CA ASP A 124 -13.52 -4.14 6.38
C ASP A 124 -13.44 -2.72 5.80
N ARG A 125 -14.58 -2.13 5.46
CA ARG A 125 -14.62 -0.74 5.00
C ARG A 125 -14.12 0.24 6.06
N PHE A 126 -14.42 -0.01 7.34
CA PHE A 126 -13.87 0.80 8.43
C PHE A 126 -12.33 0.67 8.50
N CYS A 127 -11.78 -0.54 8.39
CA CYS A 127 -10.33 -0.75 8.30
C CYS A 127 -9.72 -0.01 7.10
N ALA A 128 -10.39 -0.04 5.93
CA ALA A 128 -9.96 0.70 4.75
C ALA A 128 -9.88 2.22 5.00
N TRP A 129 -10.91 2.78 5.63
CA TRP A 129 -10.92 4.20 6.01
C TRP A 129 -9.81 4.55 7.01
N LEU A 130 -9.54 3.69 7.99
CA LEU A 130 -8.44 3.91 8.94
C LEU A 130 -7.08 3.92 8.23
N LEU A 131 -6.83 2.97 7.34
CA LEU A 131 -5.58 2.90 6.58
C LEU A 131 -5.38 4.15 5.73
N MET A 132 -6.39 4.56 4.95
CA MET A 132 -6.31 5.74 4.09
C MET A 132 -6.21 7.05 4.88
N SER A 133 -6.95 7.18 5.98
CA SER A 133 -6.92 8.38 6.83
C SER A 133 -5.57 8.55 7.51
N SER A 134 -4.92 7.46 7.91
CA SER A 134 -3.63 7.50 8.58
C SER A 134 -2.49 8.05 7.71
N VAL A 135 -2.66 8.04 6.39
CA VAL A 135 -1.72 8.63 5.41
C VAL A 135 -2.30 9.87 4.70
N LEU A 136 -3.34 10.47 5.27
CA LEU A 136 -4.02 11.67 4.75
C LEU A 136 -4.58 11.51 3.33
N TYR A 137 -4.93 10.28 2.94
CA TYR A 137 -5.40 9.93 1.60
C TYR A 137 -6.86 9.43 1.58
N ALA A 138 -7.64 9.77 2.61
CA ALA A 138 -9.03 9.31 2.76
C ALA A 138 -9.96 9.74 1.60
N HIS A 139 -9.70 10.91 0.97
CA HIS A 139 -10.46 11.39 -0.18
C HIS A 139 -10.43 10.38 -1.36
N PHE A 140 -9.36 9.60 -1.49
CA PHE A 140 -9.28 8.53 -2.48
C PHE A 140 -10.46 7.56 -2.40
N MET A 141 -10.96 7.24 -1.21
CA MET A 141 -12.11 6.33 -1.05
C MET A 141 -13.37 6.91 -1.70
N VAL A 142 -13.56 8.22 -1.64
CA VAL A 142 -14.69 8.89 -2.28
C VAL A 142 -14.51 8.93 -3.79
N GLU A 143 -13.36 9.42 -4.25
CA GLU A 143 -13.07 9.52 -5.68
C GLU A 143 -13.06 8.15 -6.36
N HIS A 144 -12.50 7.14 -5.71
CA HIS A 144 -12.44 5.79 -6.24
C HIS A 144 -13.84 5.21 -6.51
N TYR A 145 -14.79 5.35 -5.58
CA TYR A 145 -16.14 4.78 -5.74
C TYR A 145 -17.09 5.65 -6.53
N ARG A 146 -17.03 6.96 -6.38
CA ARG A 146 -17.97 7.90 -6.98
C ARG A 146 -17.45 8.57 -8.24
N GLY A 147 -16.14 8.66 -8.37
CA GLY A 147 -15.44 9.23 -9.51
C GLY A 147 -14.97 8.18 -10.50
N HIS A 148 -13.96 7.40 -10.11
CA HIS A 148 -13.31 6.44 -10.97
C HIS A 148 -14.25 5.31 -11.45
N HIS A 149 -14.90 4.57 -10.55
CA HIS A 149 -15.70 3.41 -10.92
C HIS A 149 -16.78 3.68 -11.99
N PRO A 150 -17.59 4.75 -11.89
CA PRO A 150 -18.59 5.04 -12.94
C PRO A 150 -17.98 5.60 -14.22
N ARG A 151 -16.77 6.14 -14.19
CA ARG A 151 -16.12 6.82 -15.32
C ARG A 151 -14.88 6.07 -15.86
N ALA A 152 -14.56 4.91 -15.29
CA ALA A 152 -13.34 4.16 -15.63
C ALA A 152 -13.18 4.00 -17.14
N ALA A 153 -11.96 4.22 -17.66
CA ALA A 153 -11.59 4.17 -19.06
C ALA A 153 -12.24 5.27 -19.95
N THR A 154 -12.87 6.29 -19.37
CA THR A 154 -13.33 7.48 -20.10
C THR A 154 -12.34 8.64 -19.98
N HIS A 155 -12.52 9.68 -20.80
CA HIS A 155 -11.69 10.89 -20.71
C HIS A 155 -11.97 11.72 -19.45
N ASP A 156 -13.14 11.55 -18.82
CA ASP A 156 -13.57 12.27 -17.62
C ASP A 156 -13.02 11.62 -16.32
N ASP A 157 -12.41 10.44 -16.45
CA ASP A 157 -11.79 9.76 -15.32
C ASP A 157 -10.34 10.23 -15.12
N PRO A 158 -10.02 10.95 -14.04
CA PRO A 158 -8.65 11.37 -13.76
C PRO A 158 -7.71 10.20 -13.48
N ALA A 159 -8.23 9.07 -13.01
CA ALA A 159 -7.45 7.88 -12.69
C ALA A 159 -7.18 6.97 -13.90
N SER A 160 -7.81 7.22 -15.05
CA SER A 160 -7.51 6.49 -16.30
C SER A 160 -6.42 7.21 -17.10
N ALA A 161 -5.34 6.47 -17.42
CA ALA A 161 -4.29 6.97 -18.30
C ALA A 161 -4.81 7.10 -19.74
N ARG A 162 -4.43 8.17 -20.43
CA ARG A 162 -4.75 8.39 -21.83
C ARG A 162 -3.80 7.61 -22.72
N PHE A 163 -4.26 7.17 -23.88
CA PHE A 163 -3.40 6.46 -24.83
C PHE A 163 -2.14 7.28 -25.16
N GLY A 164 -0.95 6.69 -24.99
CA GLY A 164 0.33 7.36 -25.21
C GLY A 164 0.72 8.39 -24.15
N GLU A 165 -0.04 8.53 -23.05
CA GLU A 165 0.30 9.44 -21.95
C GLU A 165 1.47 8.89 -21.14
N SER A 166 2.51 9.73 -20.95
CA SER A 166 3.63 9.36 -20.08
C SER A 166 3.24 9.43 -18.60
N LEU A 167 3.91 8.63 -17.76
CA LEU A 167 3.72 8.66 -16.30
C LEU A 167 3.87 10.08 -15.72
N TRP A 168 4.80 10.86 -16.23
CA TRP A 168 5.09 12.24 -15.79
C TRP A 168 3.98 13.24 -16.10
N ARG A 169 3.15 12.97 -17.12
CA ARG A 169 1.93 13.75 -17.42
C ARG A 169 0.73 13.20 -16.64
N PHE A 170 0.65 11.88 -16.53
CA PHE A 170 -0.43 11.20 -15.81
C PHE A 170 -0.47 11.61 -14.34
N LEU A 171 0.67 11.54 -13.61
CA LEU A 171 0.72 11.76 -12.15
C LEU A 171 0.14 13.12 -11.73
N PRO A 172 0.60 14.28 -12.25
CA PRO A 172 0.03 15.56 -11.83
C PRO A 172 -1.44 15.72 -12.23
N ARG A 173 -1.84 15.18 -13.38
CA ARG A 173 -3.22 15.23 -13.84
C ARG A 173 -4.14 14.39 -12.95
N THR A 174 -3.76 13.15 -12.61
CA THR A 174 -4.57 12.29 -11.75
C THR A 174 -4.67 12.83 -10.33
N LEU A 175 -3.55 13.34 -9.78
CA LEU A 175 -3.56 13.94 -8.46
C LEU A 175 -4.46 15.18 -8.40
N ALA A 176 -4.33 16.12 -9.34
CA ALA A 176 -5.18 17.30 -9.38
C ALA A 176 -6.65 16.95 -9.62
N GLY A 177 -6.94 16.03 -10.53
CA GLY A 177 -8.30 15.62 -10.87
C GLY A 177 -9.01 14.83 -9.76
N SER A 178 -8.27 14.17 -8.88
CA SER A 178 -8.84 13.44 -7.73
C SER A 178 -9.34 14.37 -6.61
N TRP A 179 -9.01 15.67 -6.68
CA TRP A 179 -9.45 16.69 -5.73
C TRP A 179 -10.56 17.61 -6.28
N ALA A 180 -10.87 17.49 -7.54
CA ALA A 180 -11.89 18.31 -8.21
C ALA A 180 -13.28 17.69 -8.12
#